data_fef08aaa9b807a9b1d4e7d2f524efed5
#
_entry.id   fef08aaa9b807a9b1d4e7d2f524efed5
#
_cell.length_a   1.000
_cell.length_b   1.000
_cell.length_c   1.000
_cell.angle_alpha   90.00
_cell.angle_beta   90.00
_cell.angle_gamma   90.00
#
_symmetry.space_group_name_H-M   'P 1'
#
loop_
_entity.id
_entity.type
_entity.pdbx_description
1 polymer ?
#
loop_
_entity_poly.entity_id
_entity_poly.type
_entity_poly.pdbx_seq_one_letter_code
_entity_poly.pdbx_strand_id
1 'polypeptide(L)'
;MRNLLFDIKKFITFILCLSSISLLAQNVPPSISDPEELRATQIERQRVFDSIIEDPTNLENLFNYANLSILVGDLEAAIGVFEQMLIYKPDLPRIKLELGVLYFRLGAFASAKRYLDDVENYDPPQEVKEKVDVFLEQIENETRLFKTQSVLSLGMGLSGNANAGLDTDVVTVVGDLGAVDLNISNKPESDIYYTAAFSTQITQDLRHPRGDTINYVVSLSRQVYRDFSNFDSSTGVFSVNRKFNMIDNDTLGLTNQSFTPSLTAFKVFLQGSELLRSHRVDVDWKATLKDTGSFGLNVYLDERDFLGSQNKTGDFIGVGLSRSMVFPESGVFLSYKTNYEHFYATSPIETFIKRSFDLSTRKALNSSTFATTNVGYSYKDYEAKDPFLGLRSDKSLNIRFGLTKIINLCWNADLGVTLSNNKSTIGLYSRSNEGLAVKFNYLCTE
;
A
#
# COMPACT_ATOMS: atom_id res chain seq x y z
N MET A 1 -23.56 -4.81 18.77
CA MET A 1 -22.12 -4.93 19.01
C MET A 1 -21.49 -6.15 18.34
N ARG A 2 -22.10 -7.35 18.39
CA ARG A 2 -21.52 -8.60 17.82
C ARG A 2 -21.38 -8.59 16.29
N ASN A 3 -22.30 -7.98 15.56
CA ASN A 3 -22.25 -7.86 14.10
C ASN A 3 -21.25 -6.82 13.61
N LEU A 4 -21.00 -5.75 14.39
CA LEU A 4 -20.04 -4.70 14.08
C LEU A 4 -18.60 -5.22 14.12
N LEU A 5 -18.27 -6.12 15.06
CA LEU A 5 -16.96 -6.77 15.20
C LEU A 5 -16.68 -7.76 14.03
N PHE A 6 -17.73 -8.38 13.49
CA PHE A 6 -17.61 -9.31 12.36
C PHE A 6 -17.32 -8.56 11.05
N ASP A 7 -17.95 -7.41 10.83
CA ASP A 7 -17.73 -6.55 9.66
C ASP A 7 -16.36 -5.83 9.72
N ILE A 8 -15.92 -5.42 10.91
CA ILE A 8 -14.58 -4.86 11.12
C ILE A 8 -13.50 -5.91 10.83
N LYS A 9 -13.68 -7.17 11.25
CA LYS A 9 -12.74 -8.27 10.92
C LYS A 9 -12.64 -8.51 9.42
N LYS A 10 -13.75 -8.55 8.69
CA LYS A 10 -13.75 -8.71 7.22
C LYS A 10 -13.06 -7.54 6.51
N PHE A 11 -13.24 -6.31 7.01
CA PHE A 11 -12.66 -5.12 6.43
C PHE A 11 -11.16 -4.97 6.75
N ILE A 12 -10.72 -5.35 7.95
CA ILE A 12 -9.28 -5.43 8.31
C ILE A 12 -8.61 -6.51 7.47
N THR A 13 -9.27 -7.64 7.21
CA THR A 13 -8.78 -8.68 6.30
C THR A 13 -8.64 -8.16 4.87
N PHE A 14 -9.56 -7.32 4.40
CA PHE A 14 -9.48 -6.69 3.06
C PHE A 14 -8.35 -5.67 2.93
N ILE A 15 -8.05 -4.89 3.99
CA ILE A 15 -6.91 -3.94 4.01
C ILE A 15 -5.56 -4.68 4.16
N LEU A 16 -5.53 -5.79 4.89
CA LEU A 16 -4.37 -6.67 5.00
C LEU A 16 -4.13 -7.51 3.72
N CYS A 17 -5.18 -7.80 2.94
CA CYS A 17 -5.05 -8.45 1.63
C CYS A 17 -4.32 -7.61 0.58
N LEU A 18 -4.19 -6.30 0.77
CA LEU A 18 -3.36 -5.44 -0.10
C LEU A 18 -1.85 -5.57 0.18
N SER A 19 -1.45 -6.28 1.26
CA SER A 19 -0.04 -6.47 1.64
C SER A 19 0.38 -7.91 1.94
N SER A 20 -0.51 -8.92 1.81
CA SER A 20 -0.17 -10.29 2.23
C SER A 20 -1.03 -11.37 1.58
N ILE A 21 -0.87 -11.57 0.28
CA ILE A 21 -1.38 -12.76 -0.44
C ILE A 21 -0.37 -13.92 -0.36
N SER A 22 0.33 -14.10 0.75
CA SER A 22 1.32 -15.18 0.85
C SER A 22 1.20 -16.04 2.11
N LEU A 23 0.12 -15.97 2.86
CA LEU A 23 0.00 -16.73 4.13
C LEU A 23 -1.30 -17.52 4.30
N LEU A 24 -1.89 -18.01 3.22
CA LEU A 24 -3.07 -18.89 3.33
C LEU A 24 -2.78 -20.38 3.09
N ALA A 25 -1.53 -20.80 3.09
CA ALA A 25 -1.18 -22.18 2.76
C ALA A 25 -0.98 -23.12 3.96
N GLN A 26 -1.09 -22.70 5.22
CA GLN A 26 -0.72 -23.63 6.31
C GLN A 26 -1.64 -23.76 7.52
N ASN A 27 -2.72 -22.99 7.68
CA ASN A 27 -3.67 -23.28 8.77
C ASN A 27 -5.08 -22.81 8.36
N VAL A 28 -5.81 -23.64 7.66
CA VAL A 28 -7.26 -23.44 7.56
C VAL A 28 -7.85 -23.77 8.94
N PRO A 29 -8.41 -22.80 9.66
CA PRO A 29 -9.00 -23.09 10.97
C PRO A 29 -10.12 -24.10 10.79
N PRO A 30 -10.32 -25.03 11.75
CA PRO A 30 -11.42 -25.97 11.71
C PRO A 30 -12.74 -25.19 11.54
N SER A 31 -13.67 -25.75 10.77
CA SER A 31 -15.00 -25.14 10.59
C SER A 31 -15.83 -25.17 11.88
N ILE A 32 -15.41 -25.98 12.85
CA ILE A 32 -16.00 -26.10 14.20
C ILE A 32 -15.19 -25.23 15.16
N SER A 33 -15.86 -24.23 15.77
CA SER A 33 -15.25 -23.31 16.76
C SER A 33 -15.44 -23.75 18.20
N ASP A 34 -16.40 -24.66 18.47
CA ASP A 34 -16.67 -25.18 19.80
C ASP A 34 -15.70 -26.34 20.13
N PRO A 35 -14.92 -26.27 21.22
CA PRO A 35 -13.98 -27.30 21.59
C PRO A 35 -14.64 -28.68 21.92
N GLU A 36 -15.87 -28.68 22.44
CA GLU A 36 -16.58 -29.93 22.74
C GLU A 36 -17.07 -30.61 21.46
N GLU A 37 -17.64 -29.82 20.54
CA GLU A 37 -18.09 -30.30 19.23
C GLU A 37 -16.86 -30.78 18.40
N LEU A 38 -15.74 -30.08 18.45
CA LEU A 38 -14.50 -30.48 17.79
C LEU A 38 -14.03 -31.88 18.29
N ARG A 39 -14.02 -32.08 19.61
CA ARG A 39 -13.64 -33.37 20.21
C ARG A 39 -14.59 -34.49 19.81
N ALA A 40 -15.90 -34.22 19.85
CA ALA A 40 -16.90 -35.18 19.42
C ALA A 40 -16.70 -35.60 17.96
N THR A 41 -16.46 -34.62 17.07
CA THR A 41 -16.19 -34.86 15.65
C THR A 41 -14.90 -35.65 15.43
N GLN A 42 -13.84 -35.38 16.21
CA GLN A 42 -12.60 -36.18 16.15
C GLN A 42 -12.79 -37.63 16.58
N ILE A 43 -13.61 -37.88 17.61
CA ILE A 43 -13.93 -39.24 18.05
C ILE A 43 -14.74 -39.99 16.96
N GLU A 44 -15.72 -39.31 16.35
CA GLU A 44 -16.51 -39.92 15.29
C GLU A 44 -15.66 -40.21 14.04
N ARG A 45 -14.74 -39.27 13.68
CA ARG A 45 -13.79 -39.49 12.60
C ARG A 45 -12.94 -40.75 12.84
N GLN A 46 -12.49 -40.97 14.08
CA GLN A 46 -11.72 -42.18 14.42
C GLN A 46 -12.55 -43.48 14.25
N ARG A 47 -13.81 -43.46 14.65
CA ARG A 47 -14.70 -44.64 14.46
C ARG A 47 -14.89 -44.97 12.98
N VAL A 48 -15.12 -43.92 12.15
CA VAL A 48 -15.27 -44.12 10.71
C VAL A 48 -13.96 -44.64 10.11
N PHE A 49 -12.80 -44.15 10.59
CA PHE A 49 -11.50 -44.66 10.17
C PHE A 49 -11.31 -46.13 10.49
N ASP A 50 -11.71 -46.58 11.68
CA ASP A 50 -11.65 -48.00 12.08
C ASP A 50 -12.53 -48.88 11.15
N SER A 51 -13.71 -48.36 10.73
CA SER A 51 -14.56 -49.03 9.73
C SER A 51 -13.94 -49.09 8.34
N ILE A 52 -13.11 -48.12 7.95
CA ILE A 52 -12.38 -48.15 6.68
C ILE A 52 -11.27 -49.19 6.72
N ILE A 53 -10.66 -49.46 7.88
CA ILE A 53 -9.68 -50.55 8.02
C ILE A 53 -10.32 -51.92 7.78
N GLU A 54 -11.58 -52.09 8.21
CA GLU A 54 -12.32 -53.35 7.99
C GLU A 54 -12.77 -53.52 6.52
N ASP A 55 -13.23 -52.45 5.88
CA ASP A 55 -13.61 -52.45 4.46
C ASP A 55 -13.06 -51.18 3.75
N PRO A 56 -11.84 -51.21 3.23
CA PRO A 56 -11.18 -50.10 2.57
C PRO A 56 -11.83 -49.62 1.25
N THR A 57 -12.74 -50.41 0.71
CA THR A 57 -13.42 -50.11 -0.58
C THR A 57 -14.79 -49.49 -0.40
N ASN A 58 -15.26 -49.35 0.82
CA ASN A 58 -16.56 -48.77 1.13
C ASN A 58 -16.57 -47.26 0.90
N LEU A 59 -17.13 -46.84 -0.24
CA LEU A 59 -17.16 -45.45 -0.66
C LEU A 59 -17.96 -44.55 0.30
N GLU A 60 -18.94 -45.07 1.03
CA GLU A 60 -19.72 -44.29 2.00
C GLU A 60 -18.90 -43.98 3.24
N ASN A 61 -18.16 -44.94 3.78
CA ASN A 61 -17.24 -44.70 4.91
C ASN A 61 -16.10 -43.73 4.51
N LEU A 62 -15.52 -43.91 3.32
CA LEU A 62 -14.51 -43.01 2.80
C LEU A 62 -15.05 -41.58 2.68
N PHE A 63 -16.25 -41.40 2.12
CA PHE A 63 -16.88 -40.09 1.99
C PHE A 63 -17.15 -39.44 3.36
N ASN A 64 -17.67 -40.20 4.31
CA ASN A 64 -17.94 -39.74 5.67
C ASN A 64 -16.66 -39.32 6.40
N TYR A 65 -15.59 -40.11 6.27
CA TYR A 65 -14.30 -39.78 6.85
C TYR A 65 -13.72 -38.48 6.28
N ALA A 66 -13.78 -38.28 4.93
CA ALA A 66 -13.32 -37.07 4.29
C ALA A 66 -14.11 -35.84 4.77
N ASN A 67 -15.45 -35.95 4.89
CA ASN A 67 -16.27 -34.85 5.41
C ASN A 67 -15.89 -34.47 6.86
N LEU A 68 -15.72 -35.47 7.73
CA LEU A 68 -15.31 -35.27 9.12
C LEU A 68 -13.91 -34.67 9.18
N SER A 69 -13.00 -35.04 8.27
CA SER A 69 -11.67 -34.47 8.15
C SER A 69 -11.73 -33.01 7.74
N ILE A 70 -12.60 -32.62 6.81
CA ILE A 70 -12.83 -31.19 6.45
C ILE A 70 -13.33 -30.40 7.65
N LEU A 71 -14.27 -30.97 8.43
CA LEU A 71 -14.85 -30.32 9.60
C LEU A 71 -13.82 -30.04 10.69
N VAL A 72 -12.85 -30.93 10.90
CA VAL A 72 -11.76 -30.73 11.87
C VAL A 72 -10.58 -29.96 11.31
N GLY A 73 -10.62 -29.55 10.03
CA GLY A 73 -9.57 -28.77 9.36
C GLY A 73 -8.42 -29.58 8.77
N ASP A 74 -8.52 -30.90 8.76
CA ASP A 74 -7.51 -31.82 8.18
C ASP A 74 -7.81 -32.03 6.68
N LEU A 75 -7.48 -31.00 5.87
CA LEU A 75 -7.80 -31.00 4.45
C LEU A 75 -6.96 -32.02 3.67
N GLU A 76 -5.73 -32.25 4.07
CA GLU A 76 -4.85 -33.22 3.43
C GLU A 76 -5.38 -34.66 3.57
N ALA A 77 -5.87 -35.02 4.75
CA ALA A 77 -6.51 -36.30 4.96
C ALA A 77 -7.78 -36.47 4.09
N ALA A 78 -8.59 -35.42 3.98
CA ALA A 78 -9.77 -35.41 3.13
C ALA A 78 -9.42 -35.60 1.64
N ILE A 79 -8.40 -34.90 1.15
CA ILE A 79 -7.91 -35.02 -0.23
C ILE A 79 -7.43 -36.44 -0.49
N GLY A 80 -6.59 -37.00 0.38
CA GLY A 80 -6.04 -38.33 0.19
C GLY A 80 -7.15 -39.39 0.08
N VAL A 81 -8.21 -39.28 0.88
CA VAL A 81 -9.34 -40.19 0.85
C VAL A 81 -10.24 -39.99 -0.39
N PHE A 82 -10.49 -38.75 -0.79
CA PHE A 82 -11.22 -38.48 -2.03
C PHE A 82 -10.47 -38.97 -3.27
N GLU A 83 -9.14 -38.82 -3.31
CA GLU A 83 -8.31 -39.37 -4.38
C GLU A 83 -8.37 -40.92 -4.37
N GLN A 84 -8.34 -41.57 -3.20
CA GLN A 84 -8.54 -43.00 -3.07
C GLN A 84 -9.93 -43.45 -3.61
N MET A 85 -10.98 -42.67 -3.36
CA MET A 85 -12.29 -42.94 -3.94
C MET A 85 -12.28 -42.92 -5.47
N LEU A 86 -11.56 -41.97 -6.08
CA LEU A 86 -11.41 -41.88 -7.53
C LEU A 86 -10.55 -43.01 -8.11
N ILE A 87 -9.67 -43.65 -7.33
CA ILE A 87 -8.93 -44.83 -7.74
C ILE A 87 -9.92 -46.05 -7.86
N TYR A 88 -10.85 -46.17 -6.90
CA TYR A 88 -11.85 -47.27 -6.96
C TYR A 88 -12.95 -46.98 -7.99
N LYS A 89 -13.36 -45.72 -8.12
CA LYS A 89 -14.42 -45.31 -9.06
C LYS A 89 -14.08 -43.93 -9.64
N PRO A 90 -13.48 -43.89 -10.86
CA PRO A 90 -13.04 -42.62 -11.49
C PRO A 90 -14.17 -41.65 -11.86
N ASP A 91 -15.39 -42.18 -12.08
CA ASP A 91 -16.56 -41.42 -12.54
C ASP A 91 -17.43 -40.96 -11.36
N LEU A 92 -16.86 -40.09 -10.53
CA LEU A 92 -17.56 -39.48 -9.40
C LEU A 92 -17.43 -37.95 -9.49
N PRO A 93 -18.29 -37.25 -10.29
CA PRO A 93 -18.17 -35.80 -10.52
C PRO A 93 -18.29 -34.99 -9.22
N ARG A 94 -19.10 -35.46 -8.24
CA ARG A 94 -19.19 -34.83 -6.93
C ARG A 94 -17.84 -34.84 -6.19
N ILE A 95 -17.12 -35.95 -6.21
CA ILE A 95 -15.81 -36.05 -5.55
C ILE A 95 -14.77 -35.19 -6.25
N LYS A 96 -14.83 -35.09 -7.59
CA LYS A 96 -13.96 -34.18 -8.36
C LYS A 96 -14.23 -32.73 -8.00
N LEU A 97 -15.50 -32.34 -7.82
CA LEU A 97 -15.87 -31.01 -7.36
C LEU A 97 -15.27 -30.70 -5.97
N GLU A 98 -15.46 -31.63 -5.01
CA GLU A 98 -14.93 -31.48 -3.65
C GLU A 98 -13.40 -31.37 -3.66
N LEU A 99 -12.70 -32.19 -4.45
CA LEU A 99 -11.23 -32.08 -4.63
C LEU A 99 -10.83 -30.75 -5.25
N GLY A 100 -11.55 -30.25 -6.25
CA GLY A 100 -11.31 -28.93 -6.84
C GLY A 100 -11.38 -27.82 -5.79
N VAL A 101 -12.41 -27.83 -4.96
CA VAL A 101 -12.59 -26.85 -3.87
C VAL A 101 -11.52 -26.99 -2.78
N LEU A 102 -11.17 -28.24 -2.39
CA LEU A 102 -10.12 -28.45 -1.38
C LEU A 102 -8.74 -28.02 -1.85
N TYR A 103 -8.37 -28.36 -3.08
CA TYR A 103 -7.11 -27.90 -3.67
C TYR A 103 -7.07 -26.36 -3.84
N PHE A 104 -8.21 -25.75 -4.18
CA PHE A 104 -8.34 -24.28 -4.19
C PHE A 104 -8.07 -23.68 -2.80
N ARG A 105 -8.67 -24.23 -1.75
CA ARG A 105 -8.47 -23.78 -0.36
C ARG A 105 -7.02 -23.92 0.11
N LEU A 106 -6.29 -24.91 -0.39
CA LEU A 106 -4.85 -25.10 -0.13
C LEU A 106 -3.94 -24.25 -1.02
N GLY A 107 -4.50 -23.45 -1.95
CA GLY A 107 -3.70 -22.68 -2.90
C GLY A 107 -3.02 -23.50 -4.01
N ALA A 108 -3.35 -24.79 -4.12
CA ALA A 108 -2.86 -25.68 -5.17
C ALA A 108 -3.67 -25.51 -6.47
N PHE A 109 -3.63 -24.29 -7.03
CA PHE A 109 -4.51 -23.82 -8.11
C PHE A 109 -4.44 -24.67 -9.37
N ALA A 110 -3.28 -25.23 -9.72
CA ALA A 110 -3.14 -26.11 -10.88
C ALA A 110 -3.94 -27.41 -10.72
N SER A 111 -3.92 -28.01 -9.52
CA SER A 111 -4.73 -29.22 -9.20
C SER A 111 -6.20 -28.87 -9.09
N ALA A 112 -6.53 -27.74 -8.44
CA ALA A 112 -7.89 -27.25 -8.34
C ALA A 112 -8.54 -27.09 -9.73
N LYS A 113 -7.85 -26.36 -10.63
CA LYS A 113 -8.31 -26.14 -12.00
C LYS A 113 -8.58 -27.46 -12.74
N ARG A 114 -7.64 -28.38 -12.67
CA ARG A 114 -7.77 -29.70 -13.34
C ARG A 114 -9.04 -30.44 -12.91
N TYR A 115 -9.31 -30.49 -11.59
CA TYR A 115 -10.50 -31.18 -11.09
C TYR A 115 -11.79 -30.43 -11.42
N LEU A 116 -11.80 -29.09 -11.37
CA LEU A 116 -12.96 -28.27 -11.70
C LEU A 116 -13.29 -28.32 -13.21
N ASP A 117 -12.29 -28.21 -14.09
CA ASP A 117 -12.45 -28.37 -15.54
C ASP A 117 -13.04 -29.76 -15.87
N ASP A 118 -12.62 -30.81 -15.13
CA ASP A 118 -13.10 -32.17 -15.36
C ASP A 118 -14.57 -32.36 -14.95
N VAL A 119 -15.08 -31.59 -13.97
CA VAL A 119 -16.51 -31.60 -13.58
C VAL A 119 -17.41 -31.12 -14.72
N GLU A 120 -16.98 -30.17 -15.53
CA GLU A 120 -17.76 -29.66 -16.66
C GLU A 120 -18.08 -30.76 -17.70
N ASN A 121 -17.20 -31.75 -17.86
CA ASN A 121 -17.38 -32.87 -18.79
C ASN A 121 -18.59 -33.80 -18.44
N TYR A 122 -19.15 -33.67 -17.25
CA TYR A 122 -20.28 -34.45 -16.77
C TYR A 122 -21.63 -33.74 -16.89
N ASP A 123 -21.70 -32.61 -17.58
CA ASP A 123 -22.88 -31.76 -17.75
C ASP A 123 -23.65 -31.51 -16.43
N PRO A 124 -22.99 -30.90 -15.45
CA PRO A 124 -23.58 -30.70 -14.13
C PRO A 124 -24.77 -29.72 -14.19
N PRO A 125 -25.68 -29.74 -13.18
CA PRO A 125 -26.75 -28.75 -13.06
C PRO A 125 -26.24 -27.31 -13.12
N GLN A 126 -27.08 -26.38 -13.62
CA GLN A 126 -26.69 -24.97 -13.82
C GLN A 126 -26.11 -24.31 -12.56
N GLU A 127 -26.68 -24.58 -11.39
CA GLU A 127 -26.18 -24.05 -10.10
C GLU A 127 -24.76 -24.53 -9.79
N VAL A 128 -24.39 -25.75 -10.21
CA VAL A 128 -23.03 -26.27 -10.02
C VAL A 128 -22.07 -25.63 -11.04
N LYS A 129 -22.53 -25.48 -12.30
CA LYS A 129 -21.74 -24.76 -13.33
C LYS A 129 -21.37 -23.35 -12.86
N GLU A 130 -22.34 -22.57 -12.38
CA GLU A 130 -22.11 -21.21 -11.86
C GLU A 130 -21.10 -21.19 -10.70
N LYS A 131 -21.14 -22.18 -9.81
CA LYS A 131 -20.14 -22.29 -8.73
C LYS A 131 -18.75 -22.65 -9.25
N VAL A 132 -18.66 -23.56 -10.21
CA VAL A 132 -17.40 -23.96 -10.86
C VAL A 132 -16.79 -22.76 -11.58
N ASP A 133 -17.58 -22.02 -12.36
CA ASP A 133 -17.16 -20.81 -13.08
C ASP A 133 -16.55 -19.77 -12.12
N VAL A 134 -17.20 -19.54 -10.97
CA VAL A 134 -16.68 -18.61 -9.94
C VAL A 134 -15.32 -19.07 -9.41
N PHE A 135 -15.13 -20.37 -9.12
CA PHE A 135 -13.83 -20.88 -8.69
C PHE A 135 -12.77 -20.79 -9.79
N LEU A 136 -13.11 -21.11 -11.03
CA LEU A 136 -12.20 -21.02 -12.18
C LEU A 136 -11.77 -19.57 -12.43
N GLU A 137 -12.70 -18.62 -12.36
CA GLU A 137 -12.39 -17.18 -12.44
C GLU A 137 -11.47 -16.74 -11.30
N GLN A 138 -11.72 -17.18 -10.07
CA GLN A 138 -10.84 -16.88 -8.94
C GLN A 138 -9.45 -17.49 -9.12
N ILE A 139 -9.34 -18.73 -9.61
CA ILE A 139 -8.06 -19.37 -9.93
C ILE A 139 -7.31 -18.56 -11.01
N GLU A 140 -8.00 -18.15 -12.05
CA GLU A 140 -7.40 -17.33 -13.10
C GLU A 140 -6.87 -16.03 -12.53
N ASN A 141 -7.63 -15.34 -11.69
CA ASN A 141 -7.22 -14.10 -11.02
C ASN A 141 -6.02 -14.31 -10.10
N GLU A 142 -5.98 -15.44 -9.34
CA GLU A 142 -4.85 -15.74 -8.45
C GLU A 142 -3.59 -16.16 -9.21
N THR A 143 -3.73 -16.79 -10.37
CA THR A 143 -2.61 -17.29 -11.17
C THR A 143 -2.18 -16.34 -12.30
N ARG A 144 -2.82 -15.17 -12.46
CA ARG A 144 -2.42 -14.16 -13.43
C ARG A 144 -0.97 -13.74 -13.22
N LEU A 145 -0.21 -13.73 -14.32
CA LEU A 145 1.17 -13.23 -14.33
C LEU A 145 1.26 -11.73 -14.04
N PHE A 146 0.25 -10.99 -14.49
CA PHE A 146 0.18 -9.53 -14.34
C PHE A 146 -1.12 -9.16 -13.65
N LYS A 147 -1.00 -8.43 -12.54
CA LYS A 147 -2.14 -7.82 -11.83
C LYS A 147 -2.02 -6.32 -11.97
N THR A 148 -3.09 -5.66 -12.41
CA THR A 148 -3.11 -4.21 -12.63
C THR A 148 -4.01 -3.55 -11.60
N GLN A 149 -3.52 -2.48 -10.99
CA GLN A 149 -4.31 -1.64 -10.10
C GLN A 149 -4.18 -0.19 -10.57
N SER A 150 -5.31 0.42 -10.91
CA SER A 150 -5.35 1.80 -11.41
C SER A 150 -6.26 2.68 -10.55
N VAL A 151 -5.82 3.91 -10.32
CA VAL A 151 -6.57 4.92 -9.58
C VAL A 151 -6.65 6.19 -10.41
N LEU A 152 -7.88 6.66 -10.65
CA LEU A 152 -8.14 7.99 -11.20
C LEU A 152 -8.70 8.87 -10.08
N SER A 153 -8.08 10.02 -9.86
CA SER A 153 -8.50 10.99 -8.84
C SER A 153 -8.84 12.33 -9.50
N LEU A 154 -10.02 12.84 -9.22
CA LEU A 154 -10.44 14.18 -9.61
C LEU A 154 -10.80 14.97 -8.36
N GLY A 155 -10.37 16.22 -8.27
CA GLY A 155 -10.61 17.02 -7.09
C GLY A 155 -10.62 18.51 -7.35
N MET A 156 -11.15 19.22 -6.36
CA MET A 156 -11.07 20.67 -6.27
C MET A 156 -10.72 21.09 -4.85
N GLY A 157 -10.09 22.23 -4.71
CA GLY A 157 -9.74 22.75 -3.40
C GLY A 157 -9.59 24.27 -3.38
N LEU A 158 -9.43 24.78 -2.18
CA LEU A 158 -9.11 26.17 -1.87
C LEU A 158 -7.71 26.20 -1.27
N SER A 159 -6.84 27.06 -1.77
CA SER A 159 -5.54 27.38 -1.19
C SER A 159 -5.59 28.78 -0.63
N GLY A 160 -5.21 28.98 0.63
CA GLY A 160 -5.11 30.30 1.26
C GLY A 160 -3.89 31.10 0.82
N ASN A 161 -2.91 30.43 0.20
CA ASN A 161 -1.69 31.05 -0.34
C ASN A 161 -1.37 30.44 -1.70
N ALA A 162 -2.16 30.78 -2.70
CA ALA A 162 -2.03 30.24 -4.06
C ALA A 162 -0.88 30.89 -4.85
N ASN A 163 -0.55 32.13 -4.54
CA ASN A 163 0.51 32.91 -5.16
C ASN A 163 1.90 32.72 -4.51
N ALA A 164 2.05 31.76 -3.58
CA ALA A 164 3.26 31.54 -2.79
C ALA A 164 3.77 32.82 -2.06
N GLY A 165 2.83 33.64 -1.60
CA GLY A 165 3.10 34.86 -0.86
C GLY A 165 3.91 34.61 0.43
N LEU A 166 4.58 35.64 0.91
CA LEU A 166 5.46 35.56 2.07
C LEU A 166 4.71 35.91 3.36
N ASP A 167 5.15 35.31 4.47
CA ASP A 167 4.62 35.63 5.82
C ASP A 167 5.23 36.90 6.42
N THR A 168 6.10 37.61 5.68
CA THR A 168 6.74 38.84 6.10
C THR A 168 6.66 39.92 5.03
N ASP A 169 6.46 41.14 5.46
CA ASP A 169 6.47 42.36 4.60
C ASP A 169 7.87 42.92 4.43
N VAL A 170 8.84 42.49 5.23
CA VAL A 170 10.19 43.01 5.26
C VAL A 170 11.22 41.90 5.19
N VAL A 171 12.20 42.03 4.33
CA VAL A 171 13.37 41.17 4.25
C VAL A 171 14.63 41.98 4.42
N THR A 172 15.42 41.64 5.42
CA THR A 172 16.72 42.29 5.66
C THR A 172 17.78 41.67 4.75
N VAL A 173 18.42 42.48 3.95
CA VAL A 173 19.58 42.13 3.11
C VAL A 173 20.82 42.77 3.71
N VAL A 174 21.88 42.01 3.92
CA VAL A 174 23.14 42.47 4.50
C VAL A 174 24.15 42.56 3.37
N GLY A 175 24.63 43.78 3.09
CA GLY A 175 25.71 44.07 2.13
C GLY A 175 26.92 44.70 2.80
N ASP A 176 27.95 45.02 2.02
CA ASP A 176 29.18 45.66 2.50
C ASP A 176 28.95 47.03 3.18
N LEU A 177 27.82 47.67 2.87
CA LEU A 177 27.42 48.98 3.44
C LEU A 177 26.49 48.87 4.67
N GLY A 178 26.25 47.63 5.15
CA GLY A 178 25.36 47.38 6.29
C GLY A 178 24.09 46.66 5.91
N ALA A 179 23.15 46.54 6.86
CA ALA A 179 21.85 45.89 6.68
C ALA A 179 20.83 46.88 6.09
N VAL A 180 20.10 46.46 5.07
CA VAL A 180 19.01 47.22 4.43
C VAL A 180 17.74 46.40 4.47
N ASP A 181 16.68 47.01 4.98
CA ASP A 181 15.36 46.40 5.00
C ASP A 181 14.61 46.71 3.68
N LEU A 182 14.26 45.65 2.96
CA LEU A 182 13.49 45.72 1.73
C LEU A 182 12.01 45.38 2.05
N ASN A 183 11.11 46.33 1.72
CA ASN A 183 9.69 46.09 1.78
C ASN A 183 9.25 45.19 0.61
N ILE A 184 8.55 44.09 0.90
CA ILE A 184 8.06 43.15 -0.08
C ILE A 184 6.52 43.15 -0.03
N SER A 185 5.89 43.36 -1.19
CA SER A 185 4.44 43.43 -1.32
C SER A 185 3.76 42.10 -1.75
N ASN A 186 4.49 40.99 -1.68
CA ASN A 186 3.96 39.68 -2.09
C ASN A 186 3.26 38.98 -0.90
N LYS A 187 2.04 39.39 -0.57
CA LYS A 187 1.22 38.77 0.49
C LYS A 187 0.54 37.50 0.02
N PRO A 188 0.19 36.57 0.92
CA PRO A 188 -0.63 35.41 0.58
C PRO A 188 -1.98 35.80 0.00
N GLU A 189 -2.34 35.21 -1.13
CA GLU A 189 -3.63 35.37 -1.78
C GLU A 189 -4.26 34.00 -2.00
N SER A 190 -5.58 33.92 -1.77
CA SER A 190 -6.34 32.67 -1.90
C SER A 190 -6.84 32.45 -3.32
N ASP A 191 -6.88 31.18 -3.73
CA ASP A 191 -7.48 30.78 -5.01
C ASP A 191 -8.02 29.36 -4.96
N ILE A 192 -8.95 29.07 -5.87
CA ILE A 192 -9.48 27.75 -6.13
C ILE A 192 -8.56 27.02 -7.08
N TYR A 193 -8.30 25.76 -6.81
CA TYR A 193 -7.56 24.91 -7.72
C TYR A 193 -8.32 23.61 -8.03
N TYR A 194 -8.03 23.04 -9.19
CA TYR A 194 -8.53 21.74 -9.65
C TYR A 194 -7.38 20.76 -9.77
N THR A 195 -7.62 19.51 -9.42
CA THR A 195 -6.62 18.45 -9.52
C THR A 195 -7.15 17.28 -10.31
N ALA A 196 -6.31 16.73 -11.17
CA ALA A 196 -6.52 15.45 -11.81
C ALA A 196 -5.26 14.61 -11.61
N ALA A 197 -5.43 13.35 -11.20
CA ALA A 197 -4.31 12.43 -11.06
C ALA A 197 -4.72 11.04 -11.54
N PHE A 198 -3.78 10.37 -12.20
CA PHE A 198 -3.90 8.98 -12.61
C PHE A 198 -2.66 8.24 -12.12
N SER A 199 -2.86 7.09 -11.51
CA SER A 199 -1.77 6.20 -11.12
C SER A 199 -2.14 4.77 -11.47
N THR A 200 -1.21 4.05 -12.07
CA THR A 200 -1.36 2.62 -12.32
C THR A 200 -0.13 1.89 -11.82
N GLN A 201 -0.37 0.76 -11.17
CA GLN A 201 0.65 -0.20 -10.78
C GLN A 201 0.36 -1.52 -11.48
N ILE A 202 1.36 -2.04 -12.19
CA ILE A 202 1.34 -3.36 -12.78
C ILE A 202 2.31 -4.22 -11.97
N THR A 203 1.81 -5.27 -11.35
CA THR A 203 2.60 -6.24 -10.60
C THR A 203 2.76 -7.51 -11.44
N GLN A 204 3.98 -7.86 -11.76
CA GLN A 204 4.35 -9.09 -12.43
C GLN A 204 4.78 -10.13 -11.40
N ASP A 205 4.07 -11.25 -11.34
CA ASP A 205 4.49 -12.42 -10.57
C ASP A 205 5.62 -13.14 -11.32
N LEU A 206 6.75 -13.36 -10.67
CA LEU A 206 7.89 -14.07 -11.23
C LEU A 206 7.77 -15.59 -11.10
N ARG A 207 6.67 -16.11 -10.57
CA ARG A 207 6.45 -17.53 -10.27
C ARG A 207 7.57 -18.17 -9.47
N HIS A 208 8.26 -17.34 -8.69
CA HIS A 208 9.28 -17.83 -7.77
C HIS A 208 8.61 -18.41 -6.51
N PRO A 209 9.09 -19.55 -5.95
CA PRO A 209 8.47 -20.19 -4.77
C PRO A 209 8.26 -19.26 -3.58
N ARG A 210 9.04 -18.18 -3.46
CA ARG A 210 8.92 -17.17 -2.42
C ARG A 210 7.96 -16.03 -2.77
N GLY A 211 7.32 -16.05 -3.94
CA GLY A 211 6.40 -15.00 -4.38
C GLY A 211 7.11 -13.67 -4.71
N ASP A 212 8.30 -13.74 -5.32
CA ASP A 212 9.01 -12.55 -5.80
C ASP A 212 8.22 -11.87 -6.93
N THR A 213 8.22 -10.53 -6.95
CA THR A 213 7.46 -9.74 -7.93
C THR A 213 8.29 -8.61 -8.52
N ILE A 214 7.92 -8.16 -9.73
CA ILE A 214 8.33 -6.87 -10.27
C ILE A 214 7.12 -5.97 -10.34
N ASN A 215 7.27 -4.73 -9.88
CA ASN A 215 6.21 -3.71 -9.96
C ASN A 215 6.66 -2.58 -10.88
N TYR A 216 5.78 -2.21 -11.79
CA TYR A 216 5.89 -1.04 -12.66
C TYR A 216 4.84 -0.04 -12.22
N VAL A 217 5.26 1.19 -11.90
CA VAL A 217 4.36 2.25 -11.43
C VAL A 217 4.47 3.45 -12.36
N VAL A 218 3.33 3.91 -12.84
CA VAL A 218 3.20 5.17 -13.58
C VAL A 218 2.22 6.05 -12.81
N SER A 219 2.62 7.28 -12.50
CA SER A 219 1.73 8.26 -11.88
C SER A 219 1.85 9.59 -12.59
N LEU A 220 0.71 10.16 -12.94
CA LEU A 220 0.60 11.47 -13.58
C LEU A 220 -0.34 12.32 -12.73
N SER A 221 0.02 13.56 -12.47
CA SER A 221 -0.87 14.50 -11.78
C SER A 221 -0.77 15.89 -12.38
N ARG A 222 -1.87 16.62 -12.31
CA ARG A 222 -1.95 18.02 -12.71
C ARG A 222 -2.78 18.79 -11.69
N GLN A 223 -2.32 19.99 -11.36
CA GLN A 223 -3.03 20.97 -10.56
C GLN A 223 -3.06 22.27 -11.34
N VAL A 224 -4.24 22.84 -11.46
CA VAL A 224 -4.47 24.13 -12.14
C VAL A 224 -5.21 25.07 -11.21
N TYR A 225 -4.78 26.31 -11.16
CA TYR A 225 -5.41 27.37 -10.40
C TYR A 225 -6.35 28.17 -11.29
N ARG A 226 -7.40 28.73 -10.70
CA ARG A 226 -8.38 29.55 -11.44
C ARG A 226 -7.75 30.88 -11.89
N ASP A 227 -7.09 31.59 -10.96
CA ASP A 227 -6.60 32.95 -11.18
C ASP A 227 -5.05 32.98 -11.25
N PHE A 228 -4.36 32.11 -10.49
CA PHE A 228 -2.89 32.05 -10.42
C PHE A 228 -2.29 30.95 -11.31
N SER A 229 -2.57 30.99 -12.61
CA SER A 229 -2.06 29.99 -13.59
C SER A 229 -0.54 29.87 -13.63
N ASN A 230 0.19 30.88 -13.12
CA ASN A 230 1.67 30.84 -12.96
C ASN A 230 2.13 29.73 -12.02
N PHE A 231 1.25 29.17 -11.19
CA PHE A 231 1.52 28.07 -10.27
C PHE A 231 0.89 26.74 -10.73
N ASP A 232 0.37 26.71 -11.97
CA ASP A 232 -0.09 25.44 -12.56
C ASP A 232 1.05 24.46 -12.64
N SER A 233 0.84 23.28 -12.12
CA SER A 233 1.86 22.25 -12.04
C SER A 233 1.40 20.91 -12.60
N SER A 234 2.35 20.16 -13.15
CA SER A 234 2.14 18.77 -13.55
C SER A 234 3.33 17.95 -13.08
N THR A 235 3.05 16.71 -12.67
CA THR A 235 4.09 15.77 -12.23
C THR A 235 3.92 14.45 -12.93
N GLY A 236 5.01 13.87 -13.42
CA GLY A 236 5.07 12.52 -13.95
C GLY A 236 6.08 11.69 -13.17
N VAL A 237 5.70 10.50 -12.76
CA VAL A 237 6.55 9.53 -12.07
C VAL A 237 6.50 8.20 -12.80
N PHE A 238 7.66 7.61 -13.03
CA PHE A 238 7.83 6.24 -13.48
C PHE A 238 8.75 5.52 -12.52
N SER A 239 8.34 4.36 -12.02
CA SER A 239 9.16 3.55 -11.12
C SER A 239 9.08 2.08 -11.50
N VAL A 240 10.22 1.40 -11.40
CA VAL A 240 10.32 -0.06 -11.49
C VAL A 240 11.01 -0.55 -10.23
N ASN A 241 10.42 -1.52 -9.57
CA ASN A 241 11.04 -2.17 -8.43
C ASN A 241 10.87 -3.69 -8.50
N ARG A 242 11.82 -4.41 -7.92
CA ARG A 242 11.75 -5.86 -7.76
C ARG A 242 11.72 -6.21 -6.28
N LYS A 243 10.63 -6.82 -5.85
CA LYS A 243 10.50 -7.31 -4.48
C LYS A 243 11.04 -8.74 -4.39
N PHE A 244 12.04 -8.93 -3.56
CA PHE A 244 12.55 -10.24 -3.16
C PHE A 244 12.02 -10.58 -1.78
N ASN A 245 11.25 -11.63 -1.66
CA ASN A 245 10.83 -12.15 -0.38
C ASN A 245 11.93 -13.01 0.23
N MET A 246 12.27 -12.75 1.48
CA MET A 246 13.34 -13.44 2.20
C MET A 246 12.74 -14.56 3.08
N ILE A 247 13.59 -15.47 3.52
CA ILE A 247 13.21 -16.50 4.48
C ILE A 247 13.01 -15.84 5.84
N ASP A 248 11.95 -16.22 6.54
CA ASP A 248 11.69 -15.74 7.89
C ASP A 248 12.78 -16.16 8.88
N ASN A 249 13.05 -15.32 9.84
CA ASN A 249 14.03 -15.59 10.88
C ASN A 249 13.33 -15.72 12.25
N ASP A 250 12.99 -16.94 12.61
CA ASP A 250 12.28 -17.24 13.85
C ASP A 250 13.09 -16.86 15.11
N THR A 251 14.42 -16.90 15.05
CA THR A 251 15.30 -16.55 16.18
C THR A 251 15.16 -15.08 16.57
N LEU A 252 14.93 -14.19 15.58
CA LEU A 252 14.73 -12.75 15.79
C LEU A 252 13.26 -12.37 15.81
N GLY A 253 12.33 -13.31 15.60
CA GLY A 253 10.90 -13.05 15.48
C GLY A 253 10.55 -12.17 14.27
N LEU A 254 11.39 -12.17 13.23
CA LEU A 254 11.22 -11.41 12.00
C LEU A 254 10.53 -12.28 10.96
N THR A 255 9.35 -11.86 10.53
CA THR A 255 8.56 -12.52 9.49
C THR A 255 8.29 -11.59 8.32
N ASN A 256 7.84 -12.15 7.19
CA ASN A 256 7.51 -11.39 5.97
C ASN A 256 8.61 -10.42 5.55
N GLN A 257 9.85 -10.86 5.61
CA GLN A 257 10.99 -10.04 5.23
C GLN A 257 11.04 -9.86 3.72
N SER A 258 11.31 -8.64 3.28
CA SER A 258 11.48 -8.33 1.86
C SER A 258 12.59 -7.30 1.65
N PHE A 259 13.29 -7.46 0.53
CA PHE A 259 14.30 -6.55 0.02
C PHE A 259 13.83 -6.06 -1.35
N THR A 260 13.75 -4.75 -1.55
CA THR A 260 13.13 -4.17 -2.74
C THR A 260 14.00 -3.05 -3.30
N PRO A 261 14.93 -3.35 -4.24
CA PRO A 261 15.58 -2.33 -5.04
C PRO A 261 14.59 -1.68 -5.99
N SER A 262 14.73 -0.36 -6.19
CA SER A 262 13.86 0.45 -7.05
C SER A 262 14.67 1.43 -7.90
N LEU A 263 14.16 1.69 -9.10
CA LEU A 263 14.59 2.78 -9.97
C LEU A 263 13.37 3.67 -10.20
N THR A 264 13.52 4.96 -9.91
CA THR A 264 12.45 5.94 -10.08
C THR A 264 12.94 7.14 -10.87
N ALA A 265 12.20 7.52 -11.89
CA ALA A 265 12.37 8.78 -12.61
C ALA A 265 11.13 9.65 -12.37
N PHE A 266 11.32 10.92 -12.03
CA PHE A 266 10.21 11.84 -11.98
C PHE A 266 10.55 13.20 -12.63
N LYS A 267 9.50 13.85 -13.09
CA LYS A 267 9.56 15.20 -13.68
C LYS A 267 8.47 16.07 -13.11
N VAL A 268 8.83 17.31 -12.87
CA VAL A 268 7.90 18.37 -12.46
C VAL A 268 7.90 19.47 -13.52
N PHE A 269 6.72 19.88 -13.92
CA PHE A 269 6.49 21.00 -14.84
C PHE A 269 5.76 22.12 -14.09
N LEU A 270 6.17 23.33 -14.32
CA LEU A 270 5.50 24.55 -13.88
C LEU A 270 5.15 25.39 -15.12
N GLN A 271 3.89 25.80 -15.27
CA GLN A 271 3.40 26.48 -16.47
C GLN A 271 3.73 25.74 -17.79
N GLY A 272 3.76 24.41 -17.77
CA GLY A 272 4.11 23.60 -18.94
C GLY A 272 5.61 23.50 -19.24
N SER A 273 6.47 24.26 -18.56
CA SER A 273 7.93 24.18 -18.67
C SER A 273 8.49 23.20 -17.64
N GLU A 274 9.44 22.36 -18.04
CA GLU A 274 10.11 21.43 -17.13
C GLU A 274 10.91 22.22 -16.10
N LEU A 275 10.56 22.06 -14.81
CA LEU A 275 11.23 22.70 -13.68
C LEU A 275 12.29 21.81 -13.07
N LEU A 276 12.00 20.52 -12.94
CA LEU A 276 12.81 19.54 -12.23
C LEU A 276 12.70 18.17 -12.88
N ARG A 277 13.83 17.51 -13.05
CA ARG A 277 13.88 16.05 -13.27
C ARG A 277 14.72 15.38 -12.17
N SER A 278 14.41 14.15 -11.90
CA SER A 278 15.13 13.37 -10.91
C SER A 278 15.22 11.90 -11.32
N HIS A 279 16.38 11.31 -11.02
CA HIS A 279 16.65 9.89 -11.16
C HIS A 279 17.08 9.34 -9.79
N ARG A 280 16.28 8.42 -9.26
CA ARG A 280 16.50 7.89 -7.93
C ARG A 280 16.71 6.38 -7.99
N VAL A 281 17.73 5.92 -7.29
CA VAL A 281 17.96 4.52 -6.96
C VAL A 281 17.73 4.36 -5.48
N ASP A 282 16.90 3.43 -5.09
CA ASP A 282 16.65 3.15 -3.68
C ASP A 282 16.54 1.65 -3.39
N VAL A 283 16.75 1.33 -2.14
CA VAL A 283 16.61 -0.01 -1.60
C VAL A 283 15.81 0.08 -0.32
N ASP A 284 14.69 -0.64 -0.31
CA ASP A 284 13.86 -0.83 0.87
C ASP A 284 14.05 -2.24 1.43
N TRP A 285 14.34 -2.33 2.72
CA TRP A 285 14.18 -3.55 3.49
C TRP A 285 12.98 -3.40 4.43
N LYS A 286 12.11 -4.39 4.45
CA LYS A 286 10.94 -4.45 5.34
C LYS A 286 10.87 -5.79 6.05
N ALA A 287 10.44 -5.76 7.30
CA ALA A 287 10.19 -6.96 8.11
C ALA A 287 9.00 -6.72 9.03
N THR A 288 8.26 -7.78 9.34
CA THR A 288 7.20 -7.78 10.35
C THR A 288 7.73 -8.42 11.62
N LEU A 289 7.57 -7.74 12.75
CA LEU A 289 7.77 -8.33 14.07
C LEU A 289 6.45 -8.92 14.52
N LYS A 290 6.49 -10.17 15.00
CA LYS A 290 5.31 -10.86 15.51
C LYS A 290 4.62 -9.99 16.56
N ASP A 291 3.33 -9.77 16.40
CA ASP A 291 2.42 -9.03 17.29
C ASP A 291 2.72 -7.53 17.50
N THR A 292 3.73 -6.94 16.86
CA THR A 292 4.14 -5.55 17.11
C THR A 292 4.11 -4.64 15.90
N GLY A 293 3.86 -5.16 14.70
CA GLY A 293 3.82 -4.40 13.44
C GLY A 293 5.06 -4.57 12.57
N SER A 294 5.22 -3.71 11.57
CA SER A 294 6.32 -3.80 10.60
C SER A 294 7.35 -2.70 10.78
N PHE A 295 8.59 -3.02 10.45
CA PHE A 295 9.72 -2.10 10.34
C PHE A 295 10.19 -1.99 8.90
N GLY A 296 10.77 -0.83 8.56
CA GLY A 296 11.43 -0.62 7.28
C GLY A 296 12.69 0.21 7.42
N LEU A 297 13.69 -0.14 6.62
CA LEU A 297 14.90 0.64 6.38
C LEU A 297 14.94 0.97 4.89
N ASN A 298 15.12 2.25 4.55
CA ASN A 298 15.28 2.72 3.18
C ASN A 298 16.61 3.46 3.06
N VAL A 299 17.37 3.17 2.01
CA VAL A 299 18.59 3.91 1.63
C VAL A 299 18.44 4.31 0.18
N TYR A 300 18.80 5.54 -0.16
CA TYR A 300 18.67 6.02 -1.53
C TYR A 300 19.70 7.04 -1.95
N LEU A 301 19.89 7.10 -3.27
CA LEU A 301 20.60 8.13 -4.01
C LEU A 301 19.61 8.74 -5.01
N ASP A 302 19.59 10.07 -5.13
CA ASP A 302 18.64 10.79 -5.98
C ASP A 302 19.34 11.97 -6.64
N GLU A 303 19.62 11.87 -7.92
CA GLU A 303 20.15 12.94 -8.75
C GLU A 303 19.02 13.89 -9.16
N ARG A 304 19.17 15.18 -8.89
CA ARG A 304 18.18 16.22 -9.19
C ARG A 304 18.73 17.32 -10.07
N ASP A 305 18.03 17.53 -11.17
CA ASP A 305 18.35 18.52 -12.18
C ASP A 305 17.30 19.63 -12.18
N PHE A 306 17.64 20.82 -11.71
CA PHE A 306 16.76 21.99 -11.72
C PHE A 306 16.99 22.80 -12.98
N LEU A 307 16.09 22.67 -13.95
CA LEU A 307 16.13 23.38 -15.22
C LEU A 307 15.83 24.87 -15.00
N GLY A 308 16.78 25.71 -15.31
CA GLY A 308 16.71 27.17 -15.04
C GLY A 308 17.34 27.60 -13.72
N SER A 309 17.88 26.70 -12.90
CA SER A 309 18.64 27.03 -11.70
C SER A 309 19.72 25.98 -11.42
N GLN A 310 20.81 26.04 -12.20
CA GLN A 310 21.92 25.08 -12.05
C GLN A 310 22.55 25.09 -10.64
N ASN A 311 22.49 26.18 -9.93
CA ASN A 311 22.96 26.26 -8.54
C ASN A 311 22.25 25.31 -7.59
N LYS A 312 20.99 24.90 -7.91
CA LYS A 312 20.16 24.00 -7.14
C LYS A 312 20.23 22.55 -7.62
N THR A 313 20.90 22.29 -8.75
CA THR A 313 21.14 20.92 -9.26
C THR A 313 22.11 20.21 -8.34
N GLY A 314 21.90 18.90 -8.08
CA GLY A 314 22.78 18.13 -7.20
C GLY A 314 22.21 16.79 -6.79
N ASP A 315 22.90 16.13 -5.87
CA ASP A 315 22.66 14.78 -5.44
C ASP A 315 22.15 14.68 -4.00
N PHE A 316 21.14 13.87 -3.76
CA PHE A 316 20.72 13.46 -2.42
C PHE A 316 21.28 12.10 -2.06
N ILE A 317 21.74 11.98 -0.83
CA ILE A 317 21.96 10.70 -0.17
C ILE A 317 21.05 10.69 1.05
N GLY A 318 20.26 9.63 1.20
CA GLY A 318 19.32 9.57 2.30
C GLY A 318 19.20 8.18 2.92
N VAL A 319 18.89 8.17 4.21
CA VAL A 319 18.50 6.98 4.96
C VAL A 319 17.20 7.25 5.70
N GLY A 320 16.28 6.28 5.67
CA GLY A 320 14.99 6.37 6.33
C GLY A 320 14.69 5.13 7.17
N LEU A 321 14.11 5.34 8.33
CA LEU A 321 13.57 4.30 9.20
C LEU A 321 12.07 4.48 9.29
N SER A 322 11.31 3.39 9.21
CA SER A 322 9.85 3.43 9.32
C SER A 322 9.35 2.33 10.24
N ARG A 323 8.20 2.58 10.86
CA ARG A 323 7.46 1.59 11.62
C ARG A 323 5.97 1.76 11.38
N SER A 324 5.24 0.63 11.28
CA SER A 324 3.80 0.63 11.18
C SER A 324 3.21 -0.35 12.20
N MET A 325 2.11 0.03 12.82
CA MET A 325 1.41 -0.73 13.86
C MET A 325 -0.09 -0.71 13.60
N VAL A 326 -0.75 -1.81 13.88
CA VAL A 326 -2.21 -1.92 13.84
C VAL A 326 -2.71 -2.21 15.23
N PHE A 327 -3.71 -1.47 15.66
CA PHE A 327 -4.41 -1.65 16.94
C PHE A 327 -5.82 -2.14 16.66
N PRO A 328 -6.04 -3.48 16.59
CA PRO A 328 -7.32 -4.04 16.14
C PRO A 328 -8.52 -3.63 16.99
N GLU A 329 -8.35 -3.56 18.32
CA GLU A 329 -9.43 -3.20 19.25
C GLU A 329 -9.93 -1.77 19.05
N SER A 330 -9.04 -0.84 18.75
CA SER A 330 -9.38 0.58 18.53
C SER A 330 -9.66 0.91 17.06
N GLY A 331 -9.37 0.00 16.12
CA GLY A 331 -9.45 0.21 14.67
C GLY A 331 -8.48 1.27 14.16
N VAL A 332 -7.34 1.44 14.86
CA VAL A 332 -6.32 2.44 14.52
C VAL A 332 -5.15 1.77 13.82
N PHE A 333 -4.77 2.33 12.68
CA PHE A 333 -3.48 2.11 12.04
C PHE A 333 -2.60 3.32 12.31
N LEU A 334 -1.35 3.10 12.73
CA LEU A 334 -0.34 4.12 13.00
C LEU A 334 0.92 3.79 12.20
N SER A 335 1.47 4.76 11.50
CA SER A 335 2.80 4.64 10.92
C SER A 335 3.62 5.90 11.16
N TYR A 336 4.92 5.73 11.35
CA TYR A 336 5.84 6.84 11.38
C TYR A 336 7.11 6.51 10.58
N LYS A 337 7.71 7.57 10.05
CA LYS A 337 8.95 7.51 9.28
C LYS A 337 9.86 8.64 9.73
N THR A 338 11.14 8.37 9.87
CA THR A 338 12.17 9.39 10.06
C THR A 338 13.21 9.24 8.96
N ASN A 339 13.67 10.39 8.43
CA ASN A 339 14.69 10.38 7.39
C ASN A 339 15.81 11.36 7.78
N TYR A 340 17.02 10.95 7.43
CA TYR A 340 18.22 11.80 7.40
C TYR A 340 18.71 11.87 5.95
N GLU A 341 18.81 13.08 5.42
CA GLU A 341 19.10 13.34 4.02
C GLU A 341 20.19 14.40 3.94
N HIS A 342 21.18 14.19 3.09
CA HIS A 342 22.17 15.19 2.71
C HIS A 342 22.03 15.50 1.23
N PHE A 343 21.84 16.76 0.91
CA PHE A 343 21.80 17.29 -0.45
C PHE A 343 23.06 18.04 -0.78
N TYR A 344 23.79 17.58 -1.75
CA TYR A 344 24.99 18.19 -2.29
C TYR A 344 24.63 18.95 -3.55
N ALA A 345 24.33 20.23 -3.44
CA ALA A 345 24.04 21.11 -4.57
C ALA A 345 25.32 21.58 -5.27
N THR A 346 25.19 21.95 -6.55
CA THR A 346 26.28 22.59 -7.30
C THR A 346 26.78 23.85 -6.59
N SER A 347 25.87 24.62 -5.98
CA SER A 347 26.24 25.80 -5.17
C SER A 347 26.25 25.40 -3.67
N PRO A 348 27.35 25.73 -2.95
CA PRO A 348 27.44 25.42 -1.52
C PRO A 348 26.34 26.08 -0.67
N ILE A 349 25.79 27.22 -1.08
CA ILE A 349 24.72 27.94 -0.36
C ILE A 349 23.36 27.21 -0.48
N GLU A 350 23.22 26.29 -1.42
CA GLU A 350 22.02 25.46 -1.60
C GLU A 350 22.25 24.01 -1.08
N THR A 351 23.45 23.69 -0.61
CA THR A 351 23.77 22.41 0.04
C THR A 351 23.21 22.39 1.46
N PHE A 352 22.53 21.32 1.85
CA PHE A 352 21.91 21.23 3.16
C PHE A 352 21.79 19.79 3.68
N ILE A 353 21.71 19.68 5.00
CA ILE A 353 21.26 18.47 5.69
C ILE A 353 19.80 18.65 6.07
N LYS A 354 18.99 17.64 5.79
CA LYS A 354 17.57 17.60 6.17
C LYS A 354 17.30 16.43 7.09
N ARG A 355 16.59 16.70 8.17
CA ARG A 355 16.02 15.70 9.08
C ARG A 355 14.51 15.82 9.03
N SER A 356 13.81 14.70 8.84
CA SER A 356 12.36 14.74 8.79
C SER A 356 11.74 13.63 9.65
N PHE A 357 10.53 13.90 10.10
CA PHE A 357 9.68 12.97 10.82
C PHE A 357 8.27 13.09 10.25
N ASP A 358 7.69 11.97 9.84
CA ASP A 358 6.35 11.87 9.31
C ASP A 358 5.55 10.89 10.16
N LEU A 359 4.39 11.32 10.65
CA LEU A 359 3.43 10.52 11.40
C LEU A 359 2.12 10.43 10.60
N SER A 360 1.62 9.24 10.42
CA SER A 360 0.34 8.99 9.76
C SER A 360 -0.54 8.10 10.62
N THR A 361 -1.79 8.51 10.83
CA THR A 361 -2.79 7.71 11.51
C THR A 361 -4.00 7.54 10.62
N ARG A 362 -4.63 6.36 10.71
CA ARG A 362 -5.92 6.08 10.08
C ARG A 362 -6.80 5.35 11.08
N LYS A 363 -8.00 5.89 11.33
CA LYS A 363 -9.00 5.32 12.23
C LYS A 363 -10.28 5.01 11.48
N ALA A 364 -10.76 3.80 11.56
CA ALA A 364 -12.10 3.44 11.10
C ALA A 364 -13.14 4.04 12.04
N LEU A 365 -14.02 4.91 11.52
CA LEU A 365 -15.15 5.46 12.24
C LEU A 365 -16.38 4.54 12.13
N ASN A 366 -16.53 3.91 10.98
CA ASN A 366 -17.49 2.83 10.68
C ASN A 366 -17.01 2.02 9.48
N SER A 367 -17.81 1.07 8.98
CA SER A 367 -17.44 0.17 7.88
C SER A 367 -17.06 0.86 6.56
N SER A 368 -17.47 2.11 6.36
CA SER A 368 -17.27 2.85 5.10
C SER A 368 -16.61 4.23 5.28
N THR A 369 -16.27 4.63 6.51
CA THR A 369 -15.73 5.97 6.76
C THR A 369 -14.48 5.90 7.63
N PHE A 370 -13.43 6.60 7.20
CA PHE A 370 -12.14 6.64 7.87
C PHE A 370 -11.73 8.08 8.14
N ALA A 371 -11.20 8.33 9.33
CA ALA A 371 -10.47 9.55 9.63
C ALA A 371 -8.97 9.30 9.45
N THR A 372 -8.28 10.25 8.84
CA THR A 372 -6.82 10.22 8.66
C THR A 372 -6.21 11.48 9.23
N THR A 373 -5.04 11.34 9.84
CA THR A 373 -4.21 12.48 10.25
C THR A 373 -2.79 12.21 9.80
N ASN A 374 -2.21 13.17 9.09
CA ASN A 374 -0.82 13.13 8.70
C ASN A 374 -0.12 14.38 9.26
N VAL A 375 1.01 14.18 9.93
CA VAL A 375 1.85 15.25 10.48
C VAL A 375 3.25 15.03 9.95
N GLY A 376 3.75 15.97 9.15
CA GLY A 376 5.12 15.99 8.66
C GLY A 376 5.89 17.16 9.26
N TYR A 377 7.02 16.89 9.88
CA TYR A 377 7.95 17.90 10.34
C TYR A 377 9.30 17.70 9.68
N SER A 378 9.91 18.77 9.19
CA SER A 378 11.28 18.71 8.68
C SER A 378 12.08 19.93 9.10
N TYR A 379 13.38 19.69 9.26
CA TYR A 379 14.37 20.71 9.56
C TYR A 379 15.52 20.61 8.55
N LYS A 380 15.82 21.72 7.88
CA LYS A 380 16.94 21.85 6.95
C LYS A 380 17.98 22.81 7.50
N ASP A 381 19.22 22.38 7.55
CA ASP A 381 20.39 23.20 7.85
C ASP A 381 21.22 23.36 6.58
N TYR A 382 21.35 24.58 6.10
CA TYR A 382 22.22 24.89 4.96
C TYR A 382 23.66 25.07 5.43
N GLU A 383 24.62 24.56 4.65
CA GLU A 383 26.00 24.47 5.08
C GLU A 383 26.78 25.78 4.87
N ALA A 384 26.48 26.53 3.82
CA ALA A 384 27.16 27.75 3.51
C ALA A 384 26.27 28.99 3.69
N LYS A 385 26.90 30.07 4.10
CA LYS A 385 26.28 31.38 4.30
C LYS A 385 26.07 32.05 2.95
N ASP A 386 24.84 32.50 2.67
CA ASP A 386 24.58 33.40 1.55
C ASP A 386 25.25 34.75 1.84
N PRO A 387 26.01 35.35 0.88
CA PRO A 387 26.73 36.60 1.08
C PRO A 387 25.84 37.78 1.49
N PHE A 388 24.58 37.79 1.04
CA PHE A 388 23.62 38.88 1.24
C PHE A 388 22.55 38.60 2.27
N LEU A 389 22.14 37.32 2.40
CA LEU A 389 20.99 36.93 3.22
C LEU A 389 21.39 36.24 4.52
N GLY A 390 22.62 35.78 4.62
CA GLY A 390 23.12 35.08 5.82
C GLY A 390 22.97 33.57 5.78
N LEU A 391 23.12 32.94 6.95
CA LEU A 391 23.00 31.49 7.07
C LEU A 391 21.50 31.07 7.15
N ARG A 392 21.12 30.15 6.29
CA ARG A 392 19.74 29.68 6.17
C ARG A 392 19.48 28.39 6.97
N SER A 393 18.38 28.38 7.69
CA SER A 393 17.77 27.16 8.18
C SER A 393 16.25 27.24 8.04
N ASP A 394 15.62 26.12 7.67
CA ASP A 394 14.18 26.06 7.44
C ASP A 394 13.55 25.01 8.34
N LYS A 395 12.41 25.36 8.96
CA LYS A 395 11.54 24.46 9.74
C LYS A 395 10.20 24.38 9.05
N SER A 396 9.84 23.19 8.58
CA SER A 396 8.53 22.98 7.92
C SER A 396 7.67 22.07 8.75
N LEU A 397 6.42 22.48 8.95
CA LEU A 397 5.35 21.68 9.57
C LEU A 397 4.19 21.57 8.59
N ASN A 398 3.77 20.35 8.30
CA ASN A 398 2.62 20.07 7.47
C ASN A 398 1.66 19.16 8.25
N ILE A 399 0.41 19.57 8.38
CA ILE A 399 -0.64 18.81 9.04
C ILE A 399 -1.80 18.65 8.05
N ARG A 400 -2.25 17.42 7.88
CA ARG A 400 -3.44 17.12 7.09
C ARG A 400 -4.41 16.29 7.92
N PHE A 401 -5.64 16.75 8.03
CA PHE A 401 -6.78 15.99 8.52
C PHE A 401 -7.65 15.60 7.32
N GLY A 402 -8.06 14.35 7.24
CA GLY A 402 -8.86 13.84 6.15
C GLY A 402 -10.00 12.95 6.66
N LEU A 403 -11.11 12.99 5.92
CA LEU A 403 -12.22 12.04 6.03
C LEU A 403 -12.39 11.35 4.68
N THR A 404 -12.25 10.04 4.65
CA THR A 404 -12.47 9.23 3.45
C THR A 404 -13.76 8.45 3.62
N LYS A 405 -14.69 8.59 2.68
CA LYS A 405 -15.95 7.84 2.59
C LYS A 405 -15.87 6.89 1.42
N ILE A 406 -15.99 5.59 1.66
CA ILE A 406 -16.21 4.57 0.63
C ILE A 406 -17.67 4.67 0.19
N ILE A 407 -17.90 4.92 -1.11
CA ILE A 407 -19.22 5.04 -1.72
C ILE A 407 -19.69 3.66 -2.20
N ASN A 408 -18.80 2.94 -2.88
CA ASN A 408 -19.00 1.56 -3.34
C ASN A 408 -17.63 0.89 -3.56
N LEU A 409 -17.60 -0.28 -4.20
CA LEU A 409 -16.36 -1.06 -4.43
C LEU A 409 -15.30 -0.30 -5.24
N CYS A 410 -15.73 0.60 -6.13
CA CYS A 410 -14.82 1.32 -7.05
C CYS A 410 -14.63 2.79 -6.67
N TRP A 411 -15.54 3.41 -5.91
CA TRP A 411 -15.55 4.84 -5.66
C TRP A 411 -15.37 5.18 -4.19
N ASN A 412 -14.52 6.15 -3.91
CA ASN A 412 -14.46 6.82 -2.62
C ASN A 412 -14.35 8.34 -2.79
N ALA A 413 -14.75 9.07 -1.76
CA ALA A 413 -14.60 10.51 -1.65
C ALA A 413 -13.69 10.83 -0.46
N ASP A 414 -12.79 11.78 -0.64
CA ASP A 414 -11.86 12.28 0.37
C ASP A 414 -12.08 13.78 0.58
N LEU A 415 -12.35 14.18 1.81
CA LEU A 415 -12.39 15.58 2.27
C LEU A 415 -11.15 15.81 3.13
N GLY A 416 -10.35 16.82 2.82
CA GLY A 416 -9.12 17.09 3.56
C GLY A 416 -8.89 18.56 3.85
N VAL A 417 -8.45 18.86 5.08
CA VAL A 417 -7.92 20.15 5.49
C VAL A 417 -6.42 20.02 5.64
N THR A 418 -5.68 20.96 5.08
CA THR A 418 -4.21 20.98 5.14
C THR A 418 -3.74 22.30 5.73
N LEU A 419 -2.81 22.22 6.67
CA LEU A 419 -2.10 23.36 7.26
C LEU A 419 -0.62 23.16 6.97
N SER A 420 0.03 24.10 6.32
CA SER A 420 1.47 24.07 6.07
C SER A 420 2.10 25.37 6.54
N ASN A 421 3.26 25.23 7.17
CA ASN A 421 4.02 26.37 7.65
C ASN A 421 5.51 26.06 7.43
N ASN A 422 6.18 26.93 6.70
CA ASN A 422 7.64 26.90 6.54
C ASN A 422 8.22 28.18 7.13
N LYS A 423 8.93 28.05 8.26
CA LYS A 423 9.67 29.15 8.90
C LYS A 423 11.15 29.05 8.57
N SER A 424 11.70 30.10 8.01
CA SER A 424 13.10 30.22 7.67
C SER A 424 13.77 31.33 8.48
N THR A 425 15.06 31.17 8.73
CA THR A 425 15.91 32.29 9.25
C THR A 425 16.02 33.43 8.25
N ILE A 426 15.74 33.17 6.98
CA ILE A 426 15.70 34.19 5.92
C ILE A 426 14.22 34.35 5.50
N GLY A 427 13.63 35.53 5.75
CA GLY A 427 12.22 35.82 5.54
C GLY A 427 11.69 35.47 4.15
N LEU A 428 12.50 35.59 3.09
CA LEU A 428 12.14 35.21 1.71
C LEU A 428 11.70 33.74 1.52
N TYR A 429 11.99 32.88 2.48
CA TYR A 429 11.64 31.46 2.44
C TYR A 429 10.56 31.09 3.45
N SER A 430 10.04 32.08 4.23
CA SER A 430 8.97 31.84 5.19
C SER A 430 7.60 31.97 4.52
N ARG A 431 6.80 30.91 4.59
CA ARG A 431 5.48 30.83 3.95
C ARG A 431 4.55 29.93 4.74
N SER A 432 3.30 30.34 4.86
CA SER A 432 2.22 29.51 5.38
C SER A 432 1.14 29.30 4.33
N ASN A 433 0.43 28.22 4.42
CA ASN A 433 -0.74 27.93 3.59
C ASN A 433 -1.74 27.08 4.35
N GLU A 434 -3.01 27.42 4.20
CA GLU A 434 -4.15 26.65 4.65
C GLU A 434 -4.95 26.20 3.44
N GLY A 435 -5.41 24.96 3.43
CA GLY A 435 -6.12 24.41 2.28
C GLY A 435 -7.28 23.53 2.69
N LEU A 436 -8.32 23.54 1.88
CA LEU A 436 -9.44 22.62 1.92
C LEU A 436 -9.56 21.94 0.56
N ALA A 437 -9.73 20.63 0.52
CA ALA A 437 -9.91 19.92 -0.75
C ALA A 437 -10.90 18.78 -0.63
N VAL A 438 -11.65 18.58 -1.70
CA VAL A 438 -12.51 17.41 -1.93
C VAL A 438 -11.98 16.67 -3.14
N LYS A 439 -11.84 15.35 -3.04
CA LYS A 439 -11.40 14.47 -4.12
C LYS A 439 -12.34 13.28 -4.25
N PHE A 440 -12.58 12.87 -5.47
CA PHE A 440 -13.26 11.62 -5.80
C PHE A 440 -12.23 10.70 -6.47
N ASN A 441 -12.14 9.50 -5.97
CA ASN A 441 -11.21 8.51 -6.48
C ASN A 441 -11.99 7.32 -7.02
N TYR A 442 -11.65 6.92 -8.24
CA TYR A 442 -12.08 5.68 -8.86
C TYR A 442 -10.93 4.69 -8.82
N LEU A 443 -11.15 3.55 -8.20
CA LEU A 443 -10.19 2.46 -8.07
C LEU A 443 -10.64 1.31 -8.96
N CYS A 444 -9.81 0.92 -9.93
CA CYS A 444 -10.03 -0.24 -10.78
C CYS A 444 -8.91 -1.27 -10.53
N THR A 445 -9.29 -2.51 -10.29
CA THR A 445 -8.37 -3.65 -10.14
C THR A 445 -8.75 -4.70 -11.19
N GLU A 446 -7.80 -5.06 -12.05
CA GLU A 446 -7.89 -6.12 -13.05
C GLU A 446 -6.80 -7.17 -12.86
#